data_6f030d2ae727869c949e5087e8c840f3
#
_entry.id   6f030d2ae727869c949e5087e8c840f3
#
_cell.length_a   1.000
_cell.length_b   1.000
_cell.length_c   1.000
_cell.angle_alpha   90.00
_cell.angle_beta   90.00
_cell.angle_gamma   90.00
#
_symmetry.space_group_name_H-M   'P 1'
#
loop_
_entity.id
_entity.type
_entity.pdbx_description
1 polymer ?
#
loop_
_entity_poly.entity_id
_entity_poly.type
_entity_poly.pdbx_seq_one_letter_code
_entity_poly.pdbx_strand_id
1 'polypeptide(L)'
;KLNKQIDMEEFLDLPALTVLSDVMPLEDVNRSLLISGFKSIQRNDREIYSKVFTNEQRNNLTTNDISFNLVPKINATGRLANANLGVKMFLENEVDSVLAQIENINETRKDVTQESLLKIIDEATIKNEKYNCIVVYKEGLHEGVVGILASRLVEAFNKPAFVLTDSHGMAKGSARSLGTINVYDLLTKQNHLLVKFGGHAGAAGLSLKVENIEELQELMHQDLVENFTKEDYVNKNEYFEISKLNELDLELTELLQS
;
A
#
# COMPACT_ATOMS: atom_id res chain seq x y z
N LYS A 1 -15.44 35.60 -6.53
CA LYS A 1 -14.14 35.74 -7.23
C LYS A 1 -13.08 35.98 -6.16
N LEU A 2 -12.41 34.96 -5.72
CA LEU A 2 -11.26 35.07 -4.83
C LEU A 2 -10.04 35.46 -5.69
N ASN A 3 -9.72 36.75 -5.66
CA ASN A 3 -8.50 37.31 -6.26
C ASN A 3 -7.34 37.24 -5.23
N LYS A 4 -7.23 36.13 -4.50
CA LYS A 4 -6.06 35.87 -3.68
C LYS A 4 -5.08 35.01 -4.50
N GLN A 5 -3.89 35.54 -4.69
CA GLN A 5 -2.76 34.75 -5.20
C GLN A 5 -2.45 33.73 -4.13
N ILE A 6 -2.69 32.46 -4.43
CA ILE A 6 -2.40 31.35 -3.53
C ILE A 6 -0.93 31.01 -3.70
N ASP A 7 -0.19 31.03 -2.60
CA ASP A 7 1.18 30.51 -2.60
C ASP A 7 1.13 28.99 -2.61
N MET A 8 1.51 28.39 -3.74
CA MET A 8 1.51 26.93 -3.90
C MET A 8 2.59 26.25 -3.06
N GLU A 9 3.62 26.99 -2.62
CA GLU A 9 4.69 26.44 -1.77
C GLU A 9 4.16 26.01 -0.39
N GLU A 10 3.11 26.67 0.10
CA GLU A 10 2.43 26.31 1.35
C GLU A 10 1.76 24.93 1.33
N PHE A 11 1.58 24.34 0.15
CA PHE A 11 0.89 23.04 -0.04
C PHE A 11 1.79 21.92 -0.53
N LEU A 12 3.10 22.14 -0.65
CA LEU A 12 4.03 21.13 -1.16
C LEU A 12 4.17 19.91 -0.22
N ASP A 13 3.82 20.06 1.05
CA ASP A 13 3.72 18.96 2.01
C ASP A 13 2.72 17.88 1.56
N LEU A 14 1.57 18.26 1.01
CA LEU A 14 0.52 17.32 0.63
C LEU A 14 0.90 16.39 -0.54
N PRO A 15 1.47 16.88 -1.67
CA PRO A 15 2.02 16.00 -2.71
C PRO A 15 3.10 15.05 -2.19
N ALA A 16 3.99 15.50 -1.30
CA ALA A 16 5.01 14.63 -0.72
C ALA A 16 4.41 13.48 0.09
N LEU A 17 3.37 13.76 0.89
CA LEU A 17 2.62 12.73 1.62
C LEU A 17 1.94 11.75 0.64
N THR A 18 1.39 12.25 -0.47
CA THR A 18 0.74 11.41 -1.48
C THR A 18 1.75 10.47 -2.15
N VAL A 19 2.92 10.99 -2.56
CA VAL A 19 4.00 10.20 -3.17
C VAL A 19 4.38 9.02 -2.26
N LEU A 20 4.55 9.26 -0.96
CA LEU A 20 4.90 8.21 0.00
C LEU A 20 3.72 7.29 0.34
N SER A 21 2.50 7.83 0.44
CA SER A 21 1.29 7.07 0.76
C SER A 21 0.93 6.04 -0.31
N ASP A 22 1.14 6.40 -1.57
CA ASP A 22 0.87 5.55 -2.74
C ASP A 22 2.09 4.76 -3.21
N VAL A 23 3.22 4.84 -2.46
CA VAL A 23 4.47 4.14 -2.76
C VAL A 23 4.91 4.40 -4.22
N MET A 24 4.84 5.66 -4.63
CA MET A 24 5.23 6.05 -5.99
C MET A 24 6.75 5.98 -6.16
N PRO A 25 7.26 5.66 -7.37
CA PRO A 25 8.70 5.73 -7.65
C PRO A 25 9.28 7.11 -7.30
N LEU A 26 10.40 7.12 -6.55
CA LEU A 26 11.07 8.36 -6.10
C LEU A 26 12.06 8.86 -7.16
N GLU A 27 11.54 9.11 -8.35
CA GLU A 27 12.28 9.55 -9.52
C GLU A 27 11.72 10.88 -10.04
N ASP A 28 12.51 11.63 -10.77
CA ASP A 28 12.12 12.84 -11.49
C ASP A 28 11.25 13.80 -10.65
N VAL A 29 10.01 14.01 -11.08
CA VAL A 29 9.06 14.93 -10.45
C VAL A 29 8.69 14.48 -9.03
N ASN A 30 8.51 13.18 -8.81
CA ASN A 30 8.14 12.65 -7.49
C ASN A 30 9.24 12.91 -6.45
N ARG A 31 10.50 12.71 -6.83
CA ARG A 31 11.65 13.04 -5.97
C ARG A 31 11.70 14.54 -5.66
N SER A 32 11.50 15.38 -6.67
CA SER A 32 11.50 16.85 -6.50
C SER A 32 10.35 17.30 -5.58
N LEU A 33 9.17 16.73 -5.73
CA LEU A 33 8.01 17.01 -4.86
C LEU A 33 8.28 16.55 -3.42
N LEU A 34 8.92 15.38 -3.24
CA LEU A 34 9.25 14.87 -1.92
C LEU A 34 10.25 15.77 -1.20
N ILE A 35 11.35 16.15 -1.85
CA ILE A 35 12.36 17.06 -1.27
C ILE A 35 11.74 18.42 -0.91
N SER A 36 10.93 18.97 -1.80
CA SER A 36 10.26 20.27 -1.56
C SER A 36 9.22 20.17 -0.45
N GLY A 37 8.49 19.05 -0.38
CA GLY A 37 7.52 18.77 0.67
C GLY A 37 8.16 18.59 2.03
N PHE A 38 9.31 17.94 2.13
CA PHE A 38 10.05 17.83 3.40
C PHE A 38 10.47 19.22 3.91
N LYS A 39 10.97 20.09 3.04
CA LYS A 39 11.26 21.49 3.38
C LYS A 39 10.00 22.25 3.81
N SER A 40 8.87 21.98 3.19
CA SER A 40 7.59 22.55 3.58
C SER A 40 7.16 22.06 4.96
N ILE A 41 7.23 20.76 5.26
CA ILE A 41 6.92 20.19 6.58
C ILE A 41 7.83 20.78 7.68
N GLN A 42 9.10 20.95 7.39
CA GLN A 42 10.04 21.55 8.33
C GLN A 42 9.71 23.01 8.68
N ARG A 43 9.23 23.79 7.69
CA ARG A 43 8.90 25.21 7.85
C ARG A 43 7.44 25.45 8.23
N ASN A 44 6.56 24.48 7.91
CA ASN A 44 5.12 24.68 8.00
C ASN A 44 4.65 24.50 9.44
N ASP A 45 3.84 25.46 9.89
CA ASP A 45 3.23 25.50 11.21
C ASP A 45 1.91 24.70 11.28
N ARG A 46 1.66 23.74 10.35
CA ARG A 46 0.52 22.84 10.51
C ARG A 46 0.70 22.04 11.79
N GLU A 47 -0.26 22.20 12.68
CA GLU A 47 -0.23 21.62 14.03
C GLU A 47 0.01 20.11 14.02
N ILE A 48 -0.51 19.40 13.00
CA ILE A 48 -0.34 17.94 12.87
C ILE A 48 1.12 17.50 12.90
N TYR A 49 2.03 18.24 12.26
CA TYR A 49 3.44 17.85 12.21
C TYR A 49 4.13 17.94 13.56
N SER A 50 3.75 18.90 14.39
CA SER A 50 4.27 19.03 15.77
C SER A 50 3.66 18.00 16.72
N LYS A 51 2.50 17.43 16.39
CA LYS A 51 1.86 16.37 17.17
C LYS A 51 2.38 14.98 16.83
N VAL A 52 2.76 14.75 15.58
CA VAL A 52 3.23 13.44 15.10
C VAL A 52 4.73 13.28 15.22
N PHE A 53 5.50 14.35 15.03
CA PHE A 53 6.96 14.33 15.02
C PHE A 53 7.55 15.21 16.13
N THR A 54 8.62 14.72 16.76
CA THR A 54 9.45 15.53 17.63
C THR A 54 10.17 16.62 16.83
N ASN A 55 10.67 17.67 17.50
CA ASN A 55 11.45 18.70 16.82
C ASN A 55 12.72 18.15 16.16
N GLU A 56 13.37 17.17 16.75
CA GLU A 56 14.53 16.49 16.17
C GLU A 56 14.17 15.74 14.89
N GLN A 57 13.08 14.95 14.90
CA GLN A 57 12.59 14.26 13.70
C GLN A 57 12.19 15.26 12.60
N ARG A 58 11.54 16.37 12.94
CA ARG A 58 11.17 17.37 11.92
C ARG A 58 12.38 18.00 11.26
N ASN A 59 13.45 18.28 12.02
CA ASN A 59 14.67 18.86 11.48
C ASN A 59 15.46 17.89 10.58
N ASN A 60 15.36 16.59 10.86
CA ASN A 60 16.05 15.52 10.14
C ASN A 60 15.05 14.51 9.56
N LEU A 61 13.96 15.02 8.95
CA LEU A 61 12.84 14.23 8.48
C LEU A 61 13.26 13.23 7.39
N THR A 62 12.90 11.97 7.58
CA THR A 62 13.17 10.89 6.65
C THR A 62 11.87 10.37 6.01
N THR A 63 12.00 9.66 4.89
CA THR A 63 10.86 8.94 4.27
C THR A 63 10.24 7.94 5.24
N ASN A 64 11.05 7.28 6.08
CA ASN A 64 10.58 6.34 7.09
C ASN A 64 9.72 7.01 8.16
N ASP A 65 10.08 8.20 8.61
CA ASP A 65 9.28 8.94 9.60
C ASP A 65 7.86 9.16 9.09
N ILE A 66 7.72 9.61 7.86
CA ILE A 66 6.40 9.84 7.25
C ILE A 66 5.69 8.51 6.98
N SER A 67 6.36 7.55 6.36
CA SER A 67 5.74 6.30 5.92
C SER A 67 5.24 5.42 7.08
N PHE A 68 5.88 5.50 8.25
CA PHE A 68 5.51 4.67 9.40
C PHE A 68 4.74 5.40 10.49
N ASN A 69 4.90 6.73 10.64
CA ASN A 69 4.22 7.47 11.69
C ASN A 69 2.96 8.21 11.23
N LEU A 70 2.91 8.72 9.98
CA LEU A 70 1.82 9.54 9.48
C LEU A 70 0.95 8.83 8.44
N VAL A 71 1.56 8.25 7.42
CA VAL A 71 0.86 7.57 6.31
C VAL A 71 -0.12 6.48 6.78
N PRO A 72 0.22 5.58 7.73
CA PRO A 72 -0.73 4.56 8.19
C PRO A 72 -1.98 5.13 8.85
N LYS A 73 -1.86 6.28 9.52
CA LYS A 73 -2.96 7.00 10.14
C LYS A 73 -3.90 7.57 9.07
N ILE A 74 -3.35 8.26 8.07
CA ILE A 74 -4.12 8.78 6.93
C ILE A 74 -4.86 7.64 6.21
N ASN A 75 -4.15 6.58 5.86
CA ASN A 75 -4.70 5.46 5.11
C ASN A 75 -5.79 4.69 5.89
N ALA A 76 -5.70 4.64 7.22
CA ALA A 76 -6.70 3.96 8.05
C ALA A 76 -8.08 4.62 7.94
N THR A 77 -8.15 5.95 7.79
CA THR A 77 -9.42 6.66 7.65
C THR A 77 -10.21 6.25 6.41
N GLY A 78 -9.53 6.05 5.27
CA GLY A 78 -10.15 5.59 4.03
C GLY A 78 -10.50 4.10 4.02
N ARG A 79 -9.99 3.31 4.96
CA ARG A 79 -10.23 1.86 5.04
C ARG A 79 -11.38 1.49 5.96
N LEU A 80 -11.44 2.06 7.16
CA LEU A 80 -12.41 1.69 8.20
C LEU A 80 -13.39 2.80 8.58
N ALA A 81 -13.21 4.02 8.07
CA ALA A 81 -14.01 5.17 8.44
C ALA A 81 -14.27 6.08 7.23
N ASN A 82 -14.45 7.37 7.49
CA ASN A 82 -14.63 8.38 6.46
C ASN A 82 -13.30 9.09 6.17
N ALA A 83 -12.86 9.06 4.91
CA ALA A 83 -11.63 9.72 4.45
C ALA A 83 -11.57 11.23 4.76
N ASN A 84 -12.73 11.90 4.92
CA ASN A 84 -12.78 13.31 5.33
C ASN A 84 -12.09 13.57 6.68
N LEU A 85 -11.98 12.55 7.54
CA LEU A 85 -11.26 12.66 8.80
C LEU A 85 -9.77 12.92 8.57
N GLY A 86 -9.19 12.26 7.56
CA GLY A 86 -7.82 12.51 7.11
C GLY A 86 -7.62 13.94 6.60
N VAL A 87 -8.61 14.49 5.89
CA VAL A 87 -8.58 15.91 5.43
C VAL A 87 -8.66 16.88 6.61
N LYS A 88 -9.54 16.62 7.57
CA LYS A 88 -9.70 17.46 8.77
C LYS A 88 -8.40 17.59 9.57
N MET A 89 -7.61 16.54 9.64
CA MET A 89 -6.31 16.53 10.31
C MET A 89 -5.36 17.65 9.82
N PHE A 90 -5.52 18.10 8.56
CA PHE A 90 -4.71 19.16 7.97
C PHE A 90 -5.37 20.53 7.96
N LEU A 91 -6.68 20.61 8.19
CA LEU A 91 -7.47 21.85 8.04
C LEU A 91 -8.00 22.41 9.36
N GLU A 92 -8.16 21.59 10.38
CA GLU A 92 -8.76 22.02 11.66
C GLU A 92 -7.70 22.54 12.64
N ASN A 93 -8.13 23.51 13.48
CA ASN A 93 -7.28 24.08 14.53
C ASN A 93 -7.28 23.23 15.83
N GLU A 94 -8.11 22.17 15.89
CA GLU A 94 -8.20 21.25 17.03
C GLU A 94 -7.71 19.86 16.63
N VAL A 95 -6.45 19.77 16.24
CA VAL A 95 -5.83 18.55 15.71
C VAL A 95 -5.82 17.40 16.72
N ASP A 96 -5.68 17.67 18.02
CA ASP A 96 -5.58 16.63 19.06
C ASP A 96 -6.80 15.69 19.07
N SER A 97 -8.02 16.25 18.97
CA SER A 97 -9.24 15.43 18.95
C SER A 97 -9.35 14.57 17.71
N VAL A 98 -9.00 15.15 16.54
CA VAL A 98 -9.01 14.43 15.27
C VAL A 98 -7.93 13.35 15.22
N LEU A 99 -6.73 13.67 15.71
CA LEU A 99 -5.60 12.74 15.77
C LEU A 99 -5.94 11.54 16.68
N ALA A 100 -6.51 11.77 17.86
CA ALA A 100 -6.91 10.68 18.75
C ALA A 100 -7.95 9.74 18.12
N GLN A 101 -8.92 10.29 17.36
CA GLN A 101 -9.88 9.48 16.60
C GLN A 101 -9.18 8.64 15.52
N ILE A 102 -8.26 9.24 14.77
CA ILE A 102 -7.52 8.55 13.70
C ILE A 102 -6.60 7.47 14.26
N GLU A 103 -5.96 7.71 15.39
CA GLU A 103 -5.14 6.72 16.08
C GLU A 103 -5.95 5.50 16.52
N ASN A 104 -7.12 5.72 17.10
CA ASN A 104 -8.04 4.64 17.45
C ASN A 104 -8.49 3.84 16.22
N ILE A 105 -8.82 4.51 15.11
CA ILE A 105 -9.16 3.85 13.84
C ILE A 105 -7.98 3.03 13.32
N ASN A 106 -6.75 3.55 13.42
CA ASN A 106 -5.57 2.85 12.98
C ASN A 106 -5.25 1.61 13.83
N GLU A 107 -5.43 1.68 15.16
CA GLU A 107 -5.32 0.50 16.04
C GLU A 107 -6.41 -0.53 15.69
N THR A 108 -7.66 -0.11 15.60
CA THR A 108 -8.77 -0.99 15.16
C THR A 108 -8.45 -1.66 13.81
N ARG A 109 -7.87 -0.93 12.85
CA ARG A 109 -7.44 -1.52 11.57
C ARG A 109 -6.40 -2.62 11.76
N LYS A 110 -5.42 -2.41 12.67
CA LYS A 110 -4.40 -3.43 12.96
C LYS A 110 -5.04 -4.69 13.55
N ASP A 111 -5.93 -4.53 14.53
CA ASP A 111 -6.63 -5.64 15.20
C ASP A 111 -7.49 -6.41 14.20
N VAL A 112 -8.35 -5.71 13.44
CA VAL A 112 -9.17 -6.34 12.38
C VAL A 112 -8.32 -7.07 11.34
N THR A 113 -7.17 -6.49 10.96
CA THR A 113 -6.25 -7.16 10.01
C THR A 113 -5.68 -8.44 10.62
N GLN A 114 -5.23 -8.40 11.87
CA GLN A 114 -4.65 -9.56 12.54
C GLN A 114 -5.66 -10.69 12.74
N GLU A 115 -6.85 -10.35 13.24
CA GLU A 115 -7.94 -11.33 13.40
C GLU A 115 -8.38 -11.94 12.07
N SER A 116 -8.45 -11.11 11.02
CA SER A 116 -8.81 -11.56 9.67
C SER A 116 -7.75 -12.47 9.08
N LEU A 117 -6.47 -12.18 9.31
CA LEU A 117 -5.38 -13.04 8.85
C LEU A 117 -5.47 -14.44 9.48
N LEU A 118 -5.75 -14.52 10.79
CA LEU A 118 -5.94 -15.81 11.47
C LEU A 118 -7.10 -16.63 10.88
N LYS A 119 -8.13 -15.98 10.36
CA LYS A 119 -9.30 -16.66 9.74
C LYS A 119 -9.00 -17.28 8.37
N ILE A 120 -7.93 -16.82 7.69
CA ILE A 120 -7.63 -17.23 6.29
C ILE A 120 -6.30 -17.96 6.12
N ILE A 121 -5.42 -17.93 7.11
CA ILE A 121 -4.04 -18.43 6.96
C ILE A 121 -3.98 -19.95 6.71
N ASP A 122 -4.84 -20.72 7.36
CA ASP A 122 -4.89 -22.18 7.19
C ASP A 122 -5.31 -22.55 5.76
N GLU A 123 -6.36 -21.91 5.23
CA GLU A 123 -6.79 -22.11 3.83
C GLU A 123 -5.69 -21.67 2.86
N ALA A 124 -5.07 -20.51 3.11
CA ALA A 124 -3.97 -20.01 2.29
C ALA A 124 -2.77 -20.99 2.28
N THR A 125 -2.46 -21.60 3.42
CA THR A 125 -1.39 -22.62 3.54
C THR A 125 -1.68 -23.84 2.67
N ILE A 126 -2.90 -24.37 2.73
CA ILE A 126 -3.32 -25.52 1.89
C ILE A 126 -3.24 -25.15 0.39
N LYS A 127 -3.71 -23.93 0.03
CA LYS A 127 -3.66 -23.47 -1.35
C LYS A 127 -2.23 -23.20 -1.84
N ASN A 128 -1.35 -22.77 -0.95
CA ASN A 128 0.07 -22.58 -1.27
C ASN A 128 0.78 -23.87 -1.67
N GLU A 129 0.41 -25.02 -1.09
CA GLU A 129 1.01 -26.31 -1.46
C GLU A 129 0.59 -26.77 -2.85
N LYS A 130 -0.62 -26.38 -3.30
CA LYS A 130 -1.24 -26.87 -4.52
C LYS A 130 -1.10 -25.93 -5.72
N TYR A 131 -1.12 -24.61 -5.50
CA TYR A 131 -1.25 -23.61 -6.56
C TYR A 131 -0.08 -22.64 -6.64
N ASN A 132 0.14 -22.05 -7.80
CA ASN A 132 1.16 -21.02 -8.03
C ASN A 132 0.65 -19.58 -7.73
N CYS A 133 -0.63 -19.42 -7.41
CA CYS A 133 -1.21 -18.22 -6.80
C CYS A 133 -2.15 -18.66 -5.68
N ILE A 134 -2.52 -17.74 -4.79
CA ILE A 134 -3.37 -18.02 -3.63
C ILE A 134 -4.66 -17.21 -3.79
N VAL A 135 -5.80 -17.89 -3.93
CA VAL A 135 -7.13 -17.25 -3.94
C VAL A 135 -7.89 -17.72 -2.70
N VAL A 136 -8.13 -16.82 -1.76
CA VAL A 136 -8.88 -17.12 -0.53
C VAL A 136 -10.18 -16.33 -0.53
N TYR A 137 -11.27 -17.01 -0.22
CA TYR A 137 -12.58 -16.40 0.03
C TYR A 137 -13.03 -16.66 1.45
N LYS A 138 -13.36 -15.59 2.17
CA LYS A 138 -13.89 -15.69 3.52
C LYS A 138 -14.99 -14.66 3.74
N GLU A 139 -16.19 -15.15 4.08
CA GLU A 139 -17.29 -14.28 4.44
C GLU A 139 -17.00 -13.48 5.72
N GLY A 140 -17.51 -12.25 5.77
CA GLY A 140 -17.41 -11.38 6.94
C GLY A 140 -16.04 -10.75 7.14
N LEU A 141 -15.12 -10.78 6.17
CA LEU A 141 -13.93 -9.93 6.21
C LEU A 141 -14.33 -8.49 5.87
N HIS A 142 -13.71 -7.55 6.54
CA HIS A 142 -13.93 -6.14 6.23
C HIS A 142 -13.26 -5.76 4.88
N GLU A 143 -14.02 -5.23 3.92
CA GLU A 143 -13.52 -4.88 2.57
C GLU A 143 -12.28 -3.96 2.60
N GLY A 144 -12.17 -3.06 3.59
CA GLY A 144 -11.05 -2.14 3.75
C GLY A 144 -9.71 -2.79 4.08
N VAL A 145 -9.69 -4.06 4.52
CA VAL A 145 -8.44 -4.76 4.88
C VAL A 145 -8.07 -5.90 3.92
N VAL A 146 -8.94 -6.32 3.00
CA VAL A 146 -8.64 -7.44 2.09
C VAL A 146 -7.37 -7.21 1.26
N GLY A 147 -7.09 -5.97 0.87
CA GLY A 147 -5.85 -5.62 0.17
C GLY A 147 -4.60 -5.72 1.06
N ILE A 148 -4.71 -5.46 2.37
CA ILE A 148 -3.62 -5.66 3.32
C ILE A 148 -3.39 -7.16 3.52
N LEU A 149 -4.47 -7.93 3.65
CA LEU A 149 -4.40 -9.38 3.78
C LEU A 149 -3.74 -10.02 2.56
N ALA A 150 -4.09 -9.59 1.34
CA ALA A 150 -3.43 -10.05 0.12
C ALA A 150 -1.92 -9.76 0.15
N SER A 151 -1.49 -8.56 0.57
CA SER A 151 -0.06 -8.25 0.74
C SER A 151 0.62 -9.17 1.75
N ARG A 152 -0.03 -9.44 2.90
CA ARG A 152 0.51 -10.36 3.92
C ARG A 152 0.66 -11.80 3.42
N LEU A 153 -0.28 -12.27 2.60
CA LEU A 153 -0.16 -13.59 1.98
C LEU A 153 0.99 -13.64 0.95
N VAL A 154 1.18 -12.57 0.16
CA VAL A 154 2.34 -12.47 -0.75
C VAL A 154 3.66 -12.53 0.04
N GLU A 155 3.77 -11.76 1.13
CA GLU A 155 4.96 -11.76 2.00
C GLU A 155 5.23 -13.15 2.63
N ALA A 156 4.17 -13.84 3.07
CA ALA A 156 4.29 -15.12 3.76
C ALA A 156 4.64 -16.28 2.82
N PHE A 157 4.10 -16.28 1.60
CA PHE A 157 4.15 -17.44 0.70
C PHE A 157 4.94 -17.23 -0.59
N ASN A 158 5.40 -16.00 -0.85
CA ASN A 158 6.11 -15.64 -2.09
C ASN A 158 5.35 -16.04 -3.35
N LYS A 159 4.04 -15.79 -3.39
CA LYS A 159 3.14 -16.02 -4.53
C LYS A 159 2.14 -14.88 -4.68
N PRO A 160 1.66 -14.57 -5.89
CA PRO A 160 0.54 -13.66 -6.07
C PRO A 160 -0.66 -14.12 -5.24
N ALA A 161 -1.32 -13.18 -4.56
CA ALA A 161 -2.43 -13.50 -3.66
C ALA A 161 -3.67 -12.64 -3.92
N PHE A 162 -4.83 -13.28 -3.82
CA PHE A 162 -6.15 -12.72 -4.00
C PHE A 162 -6.98 -13.02 -2.76
N VAL A 163 -7.44 -11.99 -2.08
CA VAL A 163 -8.30 -12.13 -0.89
C VAL A 163 -9.65 -11.54 -1.19
N LEU A 164 -10.68 -12.36 -1.06
CA LEU A 164 -12.06 -12.07 -1.38
C LEU A 164 -12.95 -12.18 -0.14
N THR A 165 -13.98 -11.36 -0.09
CA THR A 165 -15.05 -11.44 0.91
C THR A 165 -16.41 -11.29 0.24
N ASP A 166 -17.47 -11.54 0.98
CA ASP A 166 -18.83 -11.34 0.50
C ASP A 166 -19.17 -9.84 0.39
N SER A 167 -19.82 -9.49 -0.70
CA SER A 167 -20.33 -8.14 -0.95
C SER A 167 -21.56 -8.21 -1.86
N HIS A 168 -22.75 -7.89 -1.32
CA HIS A 168 -24.01 -7.86 -2.07
C HIS A 168 -24.29 -9.15 -2.88
N GLY A 169 -24.00 -10.31 -2.29
CA GLY A 169 -24.24 -11.63 -2.92
C GLY A 169 -23.16 -12.05 -3.94
N MET A 170 -22.05 -11.33 -4.01
CA MET A 170 -20.88 -11.65 -4.83
C MET A 170 -19.63 -11.74 -3.97
N ALA A 171 -18.59 -12.36 -4.49
CA ALA A 171 -17.23 -12.25 -3.96
C ALA A 171 -16.59 -10.98 -4.50
N LYS A 172 -16.04 -10.16 -3.60
CA LYS A 172 -15.29 -8.93 -3.93
C LYS A 172 -13.98 -8.90 -3.16
N GLY A 173 -12.92 -8.42 -3.78
CA GLY A 173 -11.65 -8.37 -3.09
C GLY A 173 -10.54 -7.67 -3.82
N SER A 174 -9.34 -7.99 -3.37
CA SER A 174 -8.08 -7.39 -3.85
C SER A 174 -7.06 -8.46 -4.18
N ALA A 175 -6.28 -8.19 -5.22
CA ALA A 175 -5.11 -8.94 -5.61
C ALA A 175 -3.82 -8.15 -5.32
N ARG A 176 -2.75 -8.87 -5.03
CA ARG A 176 -1.39 -8.36 -4.95
C ARG A 176 -0.44 -9.26 -5.72
N SER A 177 0.49 -8.62 -6.39
CA SER A 177 1.48 -9.30 -7.22
C SER A 177 2.79 -9.56 -6.48
N LEU A 178 3.66 -10.31 -7.14
CA LEU A 178 5.04 -10.56 -6.76
C LEU A 178 5.92 -10.65 -8.01
N GLY A 179 7.13 -10.12 -7.93
CA GLY A 179 8.12 -10.20 -9.01
C GLY A 179 7.65 -9.52 -10.29
N THR A 180 7.76 -10.22 -11.40
CA THR A 180 7.36 -9.72 -12.74
C THR A 180 5.90 -10.06 -13.10
N ILE A 181 5.18 -10.79 -12.23
CA ILE A 181 3.83 -11.25 -12.49
C ILE A 181 2.85 -10.07 -12.46
N ASN A 182 2.13 -9.86 -13.56
CA ASN A 182 1.12 -8.81 -13.67
C ASN A 182 -0.27 -9.36 -13.30
N VAL A 183 -0.78 -9.01 -12.12
CA VAL A 183 -2.11 -9.49 -11.67
C VAL A 183 -3.26 -8.92 -12.48
N TYR A 184 -3.09 -7.75 -13.10
CA TYR A 184 -4.10 -7.19 -14.00
C TYR A 184 -4.23 -8.02 -15.29
N ASP A 185 -3.11 -8.46 -15.86
CA ASP A 185 -3.11 -9.31 -17.06
C ASP A 185 -3.66 -10.70 -16.77
N LEU A 186 -3.32 -11.29 -15.60
CA LEU A 186 -3.93 -12.54 -15.14
C LEU A 186 -5.46 -12.46 -15.10
N LEU A 187 -6.00 -11.38 -14.53
CA LEU A 187 -7.44 -11.14 -14.46
C LEU A 187 -8.05 -10.86 -15.85
N THR A 188 -7.33 -10.15 -16.72
CA THR A 188 -7.78 -9.83 -18.07
C THR A 188 -8.01 -11.09 -18.90
N LYS A 189 -7.14 -12.08 -18.80
CA LYS A 189 -7.29 -13.39 -19.45
C LYS A 189 -8.52 -14.15 -18.97
N GLN A 190 -8.93 -13.95 -17.71
CA GLN A 190 -10.06 -14.61 -17.07
C GLN A 190 -11.31 -13.69 -16.97
N ASN A 191 -11.41 -12.66 -17.81
CA ASN A 191 -12.46 -11.65 -17.74
C ASN A 191 -13.89 -12.21 -17.80
N HIS A 192 -14.07 -13.38 -18.46
CA HIS A 192 -15.35 -14.05 -18.60
C HIS A 192 -15.95 -14.56 -17.26
N LEU A 193 -15.12 -14.78 -16.24
CA LEU A 193 -15.52 -15.17 -14.88
C LEU A 193 -15.83 -13.98 -14.00
N LEU A 194 -15.40 -12.77 -14.39
CA LEU A 194 -15.42 -11.58 -13.57
C LEU A 194 -16.64 -10.71 -13.88
N VAL A 195 -17.23 -10.11 -12.85
CA VAL A 195 -18.28 -9.09 -13.00
C VAL A 195 -17.64 -7.72 -13.21
N LYS A 196 -16.56 -7.43 -12.45
CA LYS A 196 -15.80 -6.21 -12.55
C LYS A 196 -14.37 -6.43 -12.04
N PHE A 197 -13.42 -5.83 -12.70
CA PHE A 197 -12.04 -5.76 -12.21
C PHE A 197 -11.36 -4.47 -12.69
N GLY A 198 -10.24 -4.12 -12.05
CA GLY A 198 -9.44 -2.95 -12.41
C GLY A 198 -8.24 -2.82 -11.50
N GLY A 199 -7.21 -2.14 -11.98
CA GLY A 199 -5.96 -1.95 -11.24
C GLY A 199 -4.77 -1.78 -12.17
N HIS A 200 -3.63 -2.27 -11.74
CA HIS A 200 -2.35 -2.22 -12.46
C HIS A 200 -1.55 -3.52 -12.21
N ALA A 201 -0.36 -3.63 -12.75
CA ALA A 201 0.47 -4.83 -12.64
C ALA A 201 0.66 -5.34 -11.19
N GLY A 202 0.93 -4.44 -10.25
CA GLY A 202 1.22 -4.79 -8.85
C GLY A 202 -0.02 -5.04 -7.97
N ALA A 203 -1.18 -4.50 -8.33
CA ALA A 203 -2.39 -4.61 -7.51
C ALA A 203 -3.66 -4.44 -8.35
N ALA A 204 -4.69 -5.23 -8.04
CA ALA A 204 -6.00 -5.11 -8.68
C ALA A 204 -7.14 -5.35 -7.69
N GLY A 205 -8.28 -4.73 -7.98
CA GLY A 205 -9.56 -5.06 -7.36
C GLY A 205 -10.40 -5.90 -8.30
N LEU A 206 -11.21 -6.81 -7.75
CA LEU A 206 -12.07 -7.67 -8.55
C LEU A 206 -13.37 -8.00 -7.83
N SER A 207 -14.40 -8.35 -8.62
CA SER A 207 -15.63 -8.95 -8.14
C SER A 207 -16.10 -10.03 -9.10
N LEU A 208 -16.63 -11.13 -8.57
CA LEU A 208 -17.10 -12.28 -9.33
C LEU A 208 -18.20 -13.00 -8.52
N LYS A 209 -18.88 -13.93 -9.16
CA LYS A 209 -19.79 -14.84 -8.46
C LYS A 209 -18.97 -15.82 -7.61
N VAL A 210 -19.50 -16.18 -6.44
CA VAL A 210 -18.82 -17.12 -5.52
C VAL A 210 -18.55 -18.47 -6.19
N GLU A 211 -19.47 -18.94 -7.03
CA GLU A 211 -19.36 -20.18 -7.78
C GLU A 211 -18.18 -20.22 -8.77
N ASN A 212 -17.67 -19.06 -9.20
CA ASN A 212 -16.58 -18.96 -10.17
C ASN A 212 -15.18 -18.91 -9.50
N ILE A 213 -15.09 -18.89 -8.16
CA ILE A 213 -13.81 -18.71 -7.46
C ILE A 213 -12.83 -19.86 -7.72
N GLU A 214 -13.31 -21.09 -7.65
CA GLU A 214 -12.46 -22.27 -7.86
C GLU A 214 -11.97 -22.35 -9.32
N GLU A 215 -12.84 -22.05 -10.29
CA GLU A 215 -12.47 -22.01 -11.70
C GLU A 215 -11.43 -20.91 -11.96
N LEU A 216 -11.61 -19.73 -11.38
CA LEU A 216 -10.63 -18.64 -11.45
C LEU A 216 -9.26 -19.07 -10.89
N GLN A 217 -9.24 -19.76 -9.73
CA GLN A 217 -8.02 -20.27 -9.11
C GLN A 217 -7.29 -21.26 -10.04
N GLU A 218 -8.01 -22.22 -10.63
CA GLU A 218 -7.43 -23.23 -11.49
C GLU A 218 -6.88 -22.62 -12.79
N LEU A 219 -7.62 -21.74 -13.45
CA LEU A 219 -7.18 -21.10 -14.70
C LEU A 219 -5.99 -20.17 -14.50
N MET A 220 -5.96 -19.41 -13.41
CA MET A 220 -4.78 -18.60 -13.08
C MET A 220 -3.55 -19.46 -12.73
N HIS A 221 -3.75 -20.57 -12.03
CA HIS A 221 -2.68 -21.53 -11.77
C HIS A 221 -2.10 -22.11 -13.06
N GLN A 222 -2.95 -22.55 -14.00
CA GLN A 222 -2.51 -23.07 -15.29
C GLN A 222 -1.73 -22.04 -16.10
N ASP A 223 -2.23 -20.81 -16.20
CA ASP A 223 -1.53 -19.70 -16.87
C ASP A 223 -0.16 -19.42 -16.25
N LEU A 224 -0.05 -19.47 -14.92
CA LEU A 224 1.20 -19.28 -14.22
C LEU A 224 2.20 -20.42 -14.42
N VAL A 225 1.72 -21.68 -14.49
CA VAL A 225 2.56 -22.83 -14.80
C VAL A 225 3.12 -22.80 -16.22
N GLU A 226 2.28 -22.39 -17.17
CA GLU A 226 2.63 -22.38 -18.59
C GLU A 226 3.56 -21.22 -18.99
N ASN A 227 3.40 -20.06 -18.38
CA ASN A 227 3.99 -18.81 -18.87
C ASN A 227 5.04 -18.17 -17.95
N PHE A 228 5.23 -18.71 -16.72
CA PHE A 228 6.13 -18.11 -15.73
C PHE A 228 7.09 -19.13 -15.13
N THR A 229 8.30 -18.69 -14.83
CA THR A 229 9.37 -19.47 -14.21
C THR A 229 9.57 -19.05 -12.74
N LYS A 230 10.40 -19.75 -11.99
CA LYS A 230 10.73 -19.41 -10.61
C LYS A 230 11.34 -17.99 -10.47
N GLU A 231 12.02 -17.52 -11.50
CA GLU A 231 12.65 -16.20 -11.52
C GLU A 231 11.64 -15.06 -11.55
N ASP A 232 10.45 -15.32 -12.09
CA ASP A 232 9.35 -14.36 -12.16
C ASP A 232 8.67 -14.10 -10.79
N TYR A 233 8.88 -15.00 -9.83
CA TYR A 233 8.39 -14.87 -8.46
C TYR A 233 9.38 -14.15 -7.52
N VAL A 234 10.45 -13.59 -8.04
CA VAL A 234 11.46 -12.88 -7.25
C VAL A 234 11.40 -11.39 -7.56
N ASN A 235 11.27 -10.58 -6.52
CA ASN A 235 11.44 -9.14 -6.68
C ASN A 235 12.88 -8.85 -7.09
N LYS A 236 13.05 -8.15 -8.21
CA LYS A 236 14.38 -7.69 -8.63
C LYS A 236 14.78 -6.54 -7.74
N ASN A 237 15.78 -6.77 -6.91
CA ASN A 237 16.42 -5.70 -6.15
C ASN A 237 17.48 -5.06 -7.04
N GLU A 238 17.43 -3.76 -7.19
CA GLU A 238 18.52 -3.00 -7.74
C GLU A 238 19.57 -2.77 -6.66
N TYR A 239 20.84 -3.00 -6.98
CA TYR A 239 21.96 -2.78 -6.07
C TYR A 239 23.14 -2.20 -6.82
N PHE A 240 23.93 -1.40 -6.11
CA PHE A 240 25.21 -0.95 -6.59
C PHE A 240 26.32 -1.88 -6.08
N GLU A 241 27.13 -2.38 -6.98
CA GLU A 241 28.30 -3.17 -6.61
C GLU A 241 29.48 -2.22 -6.32
N ILE A 242 29.99 -2.32 -5.11
CA ILE A 242 31.21 -1.61 -4.70
C ILE A 242 32.37 -2.58 -4.83
N SER A 243 33.28 -2.29 -5.77
CA SER A 243 34.39 -3.19 -6.10
C SER A 243 35.48 -3.23 -5.02
N LYS A 244 35.59 -2.20 -4.19
CA LYS A 244 36.58 -2.10 -3.11
C LYS A 244 35.99 -1.43 -1.87
N LEU A 245 36.26 -2.00 -0.71
CA LEU A 245 35.81 -1.46 0.57
C LEU A 245 36.32 -0.02 0.87
N ASN A 246 37.45 0.37 0.31
CA ASN A 246 37.97 1.73 0.47
C ASN A 246 37.26 2.80 -0.37
N GLU A 247 36.31 2.41 -1.20
CA GLU A 247 35.38 3.32 -1.89
C GLU A 247 34.19 3.72 -1.01
N LEU A 248 34.02 3.05 0.15
CA LEU A 248 33.05 3.40 1.17
C LEU A 248 33.64 4.48 2.08
N ASP A 249 33.42 5.73 1.74
CA ASP A 249 33.80 6.88 2.56
C ASP A 249 32.59 7.70 3.01
N LEU A 250 32.83 8.72 3.80
CA LEU A 250 31.77 9.61 4.28
C LEU A 250 31.11 10.39 3.15
N GLU A 251 31.87 10.79 2.13
CA GLU A 251 31.38 11.55 0.98
C GLU A 251 30.37 10.73 0.17
N LEU A 252 30.67 9.45 -0.09
CA LEU A 252 29.73 8.53 -0.74
C LEU A 252 28.48 8.32 0.14
N THR A 253 28.63 8.21 1.47
CA THR A 253 27.50 8.04 2.37
C THR A 253 26.58 9.27 2.36
N GLU A 254 27.15 10.48 2.39
CA GLU A 254 26.40 11.74 2.28
C GLU A 254 25.69 11.86 0.92
N LEU A 255 26.36 11.46 -0.17
CA LEU A 255 25.77 11.45 -1.51
C LEU A 255 24.58 10.50 -1.63
N LEU A 256 24.67 9.32 -1.01
CA LEU A 256 23.57 8.34 -1.02
C LEU A 256 22.37 8.73 -0.14
N GLN A 257 22.58 9.65 0.81
CA GLN A 257 21.54 10.18 1.70
C GLN A 257 20.86 11.44 1.14
N SER A 258 21.45 12.09 0.15
CA SER A 258 20.95 13.31 -0.49
C SER A 258 19.86 12.96 -1.54
#